data_cafed4971bc39973333d045bf47d1f5a
#
_entry.id   cafed4971bc39973333d045bf47d1f5a
#
_cell.length_a   1.000
_cell.length_b   1.000
_cell.length_c   1.000
_cell.angle_alpha   90.00
_cell.angle_beta   90.00
_cell.angle_gamma   90.00
#
_symmetry.space_group_name_H-M   'P 1'
#
loop_
_entity.id
_entity.type
_entity.pdbx_description
1 polymer ?
#
loop_
_entity_poly.entity_id
_entity_poly.type
_entity_poly.pdbx_seq_one_letter_code
_entity_poly.pdbx_strand_id
1 'polypeptide(L)'
;MRARYLSRRKITAWRRNVLGLSPEPASWAAFTIAGRPIPRIYGFSRHVLPVPSDWSDKDHVVGYWFYDPALCGEPDPDTAQSVSAFLASGPKPIYVGFGSMPIPNAQENLAILKHSLRRLGMRAIISRGWAGLELGPADHDQFYSLGEAPHSWIFEKVDALVHHGGAGSTATGLRAGLPTLVCALGFDQLFWGHRIASIGAGP
;
A
#
# COMPACT_ATOMS: atom_id res chain seq x y z
N MET A 1 -25.28 -5.20 2.86
CA MET A 1 -26.40 -4.80 2.00
C MET A 1 -26.77 -3.32 2.05
N ARG A 2 -26.87 -2.66 3.21
CA ARG A 2 -27.28 -1.23 3.32
C ARG A 2 -26.36 -0.22 2.61
N ALA A 3 -25.04 -0.37 2.67
CA ALA A 3 -24.09 0.54 2.04
C ALA A 3 -24.15 0.51 0.50
N ARG A 4 -24.37 -0.64 -0.11
CA ARG A 4 -24.57 -0.78 -1.57
C ARG A 4 -25.84 -0.09 -2.05
N TYR A 5 -26.90 -0.10 -1.27
CA TYR A 5 -28.18 0.50 -1.65
C TYR A 5 -28.12 2.05 -1.60
N LEU A 6 -27.42 2.63 -0.60
CA LEU A 6 -27.24 4.07 -0.47
C LEU A 6 -26.33 4.65 -1.56
N SER A 7 -25.24 3.94 -1.92
CA SER A 7 -24.36 4.37 -3.02
C SER A 7 -25.09 4.34 -4.37
N ARG A 8 -25.90 3.31 -4.62
CA ARG A 8 -26.65 3.19 -5.87
C ARG A 8 -27.64 4.33 -6.11
N ARG A 9 -28.36 4.75 -5.07
CA ARG A 9 -29.28 5.91 -5.18
C ARG A 9 -28.53 7.21 -5.53
N LYS A 10 -27.41 7.45 -4.87
CA LYS A 10 -26.57 8.64 -5.14
C LYS A 10 -25.98 8.61 -6.54
N ILE A 11 -25.46 7.47 -6.99
CA ILE A 11 -24.92 7.29 -8.34
C ILE A 11 -26.02 7.49 -9.38
N THR A 12 -27.19 6.89 -9.20
CA THR A 12 -28.33 7.06 -10.12
C THR A 12 -28.79 8.53 -10.21
N ALA A 13 -28.87 9.21 -9.08
CA ALA A 13 -29.23 10.63 -9.05
C ALA A 13 -28.17 11.49 -9.76
N TRP A 14 -26.89 11.25 -9.50
CA TRP A 14 -25.80 11.95 -10.16
C TRP A 14 -25.76 11.68 -11.67
N ARG A 15 -25.91 10.41 -12.10
CA ARG A 15 -26.00 10.06 -13.52
C ARG A 15 -27.11 10.83 -14.23
N ARG A 16 -28.31 10.88 -13.64
CA ARG A 16 -29.46 11.55 -14.23
C ARG A 16 -29.32 13.08 -14.21
N ASN A 17 -28.98 13.65 -13.06
CA ASN A 17 -29.07 15.10 -12.83
C ASN A 17 -27.84 15.87 -13.32
N VAL A 18 -26.66 15.22 -13.37
CA VAL A 18 -25.40 15.86 -13.77
C VAL A 18 -24.94 15.42 -15.15
N LEU A 19 -25.04 14.12 -15.46
CA LEU A 19 -24.54 13.58 -16.72
C LEU A 19 -25.60 13.40 -17.81
N GLY A 20 -26.90 13.59 -17.51
CA GLY A 20 -27.99 13.36 -18.45
C GLY A 20 -28.14 11.90 -18.92
N LEU A 21 -27.56 10.96 -18.15
CA LEU A 21 -27.55 9.52 -18.48
C LEU A 21 -28.75 8.79 -17.87
N SER A 22 -29.16 7.70 -18.50
CA SER A 22 -30.17 6.80 -17.95
C SER A 22 -29.73 6.21 -16.60
N PRO A 23 -30.68 5.77 -15.74
CA PRO A 23 -30.36 5.04 -14.53
C PRO A 23 -29.44 3.84 -14.84
N GLU A 24 -28.59 3.52 -13.87
CA GLU A 24 -27.70 2.37 -14.01
C GLU A 24 -28.49 1.07 -14.11
N PRO A 25 -28.09 0.12 -14.98
CA PRO A 25 -28.69 -1.20 -15.07
C PRO A 25 -28.73 -1.90 -13.71
N ALA A 26 -29.74 -2.71 -13.47
CA ALA A 26 -29.95 -3.38 -12.18
C ALA A 26 -28.81 -4.33 -11.79
N SER A 27 -28.03 -4.80 -12.74
CA SER A 27 -26.92 -5.74 -12.54
C SER A 27 -25.57 -5.04 -12.71
N TRP A 28 -24.82 -4.93 -11.62
CA TRP A 28 -23.38 -4.54 -11.64
C TRP A 28 -22.50 -5.64 -12.28
N ALA A 29 -23.08 -6.78 -12.63
CA ALA A 29 -22.37 -7.93 -13.19
C ALA A 29 -22.12 -7.83 -14.69
N ALA A 30 -22.81 -6.93 -15.38
CA ALA A 30 -22.66 -6.79 -16.81
C ALA A 30 -21.67 -5.67 -17.16
N PHE A 31 -20.37 -5.99 -17.07
CA PHE A 31 -19.35 -5.16 -17.74
C PHE A 31 -19.54 -5.34 -19.26
N THR A 32 -20.47 -4.55 -19.82
CA THR A 32 -20.75 -4.59 -21.26
C THR A 32 -20.80 -3.18 -21.83
N ILE A 33 -20.31 -3.03 -23.06
CA ILE A 33 -20.54 -1.85 -23.89
C ILE A 33 -21.35 -2.29 -25.10
N ALA A 34 -22.51 -1.63 -25.33
CA ALA A 34 -23.44 -1.99 -26.40
C ALA A 34 -23.78 -3.51 -26.44
N GLY A 35 -24.00 -4.11 -25.28
CA GLY A 35 -24.31 -5.54 -25.15
C GLY A 35 -23.12 -6.50 -25.30
N ARG A 36 -21.92 -6.00 -25.57
CA ARG A 36 -20.70 -6.82 -25.69
C ARG A 36 -19.92 -6.82 -24.38
N PRO A 37 -19.47 -8.00 -23.88
CA PRO A 37 -18.63 -8.09 -22.70
C PRO A 37 -17.35 -7.28 -22.86
N ILE A 38 -17.00 -6.51 -21.81
CA ILE A 38 -15.73 -5.76 -21.76
C ILE A 38 -14.67 -6.65 -21.13
N PRO A 39 -13.47 -6.79 -21.72
CA PRO A 39 -12.34 -7.40 -21.06
C PRO A 39 -12.01 -6.71 -19.74
N ARG A 40 -11.71 -7.46 -18.70
CA ARG A 40 -11.25 -6.97 -17.40
C ARG A 40 -9.78 -7.29 -17.24
N ILE A 41 -9.00 -6.29 -16.90
CA ILE A 41 -7.56 -6.44 -16.73
C ILE A 41 -7.24 -6.23 -15.25
N TYR A 42 -6.53 -7.19 -14.66
CA TYR A 42 -6.15 -7.19 -13.25
C TYR A 42 -4.65 -7.09 -13.10
N GLY A 43 -4.19 -6.00 -12.48
CA GLY A 43 -2.78 -5.68 -12.25
C GLY A 43 -2.23 -6.34 -10.98
N PHE A 44 -2.29 -7.66 -10.87
CA PHE A 44 -1.62 -8.41 -9.80
C PHE A 44 -0.93 -9.67 -10.35
N SER A 45 -0.01 -10.24 -9.57
CA SER A 45 0.69 -11.46 -9.96
C SER A 45 -0.14 -12.70 -9.62
N ARG A 46 -0.30 -13.63 -10.58
CA ARG A 46 -0.93 -14.93 -10.34
C ARG A 46 -0.13 -15.83 -9.37
N HIS A 47 1.15 -15.52 -9.15
CA HIS A 47 1.96 -16.20 -8.13
C HIS A 47 1.62 -15.71 -6.72
N VAL A 48 1.20 -14.44 -6.59
CA VAL A 48 0.75 -13.87 -5.33
C VAL A 48 -0.71 -14.25 -5.05
N LEU A 49 -1.58 -14.13 -6.05
CA LEU A 49 -2.99 -14.48 -5.93
C LEU A 49 -3.39 -15.37 -7.10
N PRO A 50 -3.73 -16.65 -6.86
CA PRO A 50 -4.22 -17.54 -7.90
C PRO A 50 -5.48 -16.99 -8.56
N VAL A 51 -5.61 -17.22 -9.87
CA VAL A 51 -6.81 -16.84 -10.61
C VAL A 51 -7.98 -17.69 -10.14
N PRO A 52 -9.12 -17.10 -9.70
CA PRO A 52 -10.31 -17.84 -9.33
C PRO A 52 -10.83 -18.71 -10.48
N SER A 53 -11.26 -19.92 -10.17
CA SER A 53 -11.73 -20.88 -11.18
C SER A 53 -13.08 -20.51 -11.83
N ASP A 54 -13.83 -19.62 -11.21
CA ASP A 54 -15.11 -19.09 -11.69
C ASP A 54 -14.97 -17.82 -12.56
N TRP A 55 -13.73 -17.37 -12.82
CA TRP A 55 -13.50 -16.26 -13.73
C TRP A 55 -13.65 -16.69 -15.19
N SER A 56 -14.09 -15.76 -16.01
CA SER A 56 -14.32 -15.98 -17.44
C SER A 56 -13.06 -15.73 -18.28
N ASP A 57 -13.15 -16.09 -19.57
CA ASP A 57 -12.13 -15.77 -20.59
C ASP A 57 -11.93 -14.26 -20.83
N LYS A 58 -12.81 -13.42 -20.24
CA LYS A 58 -12.71 -11.94 -20.28
C LYS A 58 -11.92 -11.37 -19.11
N ASP A 59 -11.48 -12.21 -18.17
CA ASP A 59 -10.73 -11.82 -16.99
C ASP A 59 -9.23 -12.10 -17.19
N HIS A 60 -8.44 -11.05 -17.36
CA HIS A 60 -7.02 -11.16 -17.69
C HIS A 60 -6.15 -10.70 -16.52
N VAL A 61 -5.45 -11.63 -15.88
CA VAL A 61 -4.42 -11.30 -14.88
C VAL A 61 -3.09 -11.10 -15.59
N VAL A 62 -2.61 -9.87 -15.61
CA VAL A 62 -1.47 -9.43 -16.44
C VAL A 62 -0.19 -9.16 -15.64
N GLY A 63 -0.19 -9.41 -14.34
CA GLY A 63 0.92 -9.08 -13.46
C GLY A 63 0.84 -7.66 -12.91
N TYR A 64 1.73 -7.34 -11.97
CA TYR A 64 1.78 -6.01 -11.38
C TYR A 64 2.29 -4.97 -12.38
N TRP A 65 1.74 -3.76 -12.29
CA TRP A 65 2.21 -2.60 -13.03
C TRP A 65 3.14 -1.79 -12.13
N PHE A 66 4.41 -1.82 -12.44
CA PHE A 66 5.40 -1.01 -11.75
C PHE A 66 5.81 0.17 -12.61
N TYR A 67 6.05 1.29 -11.96
CA TYR A 67 6.74 2.38 -12.61
C TYR A 67 8.17 1.97 -12.94
N ASP A 68 8.68 2.45 -14.07
CA ASP A 68 10.10 2.37 -14.37
C ASP A 68 10.87 3.24 -13.35
N PRO A 69 11.87 2.70 -12.64
CA PRO A 69 12.69 3.49 -11.72
C PRO A 69 13.30 4.73 -12.36
N ALA A 70 13.66 4.66 -13.64
CA ALA A 70 14.18 5.80 -14.40
C ALA A 70 13.15 6.95 -14.56
N LEU A 71 11.83 6.63 -14.50
CA LEU A 71 10.74 7.61 -14.57
C LEU A 71 10.26 8.09 -13.20
N CYS A 72 10.46 7.29 -12.15
CA CYS A 72 10.08 7.66 -10.78
C CYS A 72 11.00 8.72 -10.16
N GLY A 73 12.21 8.84 -10.69
CA GLY A 73 13.25 9.68 -10.13
C GLY A 73 13.84 9.12 -8.83
N GLU A 74 14.86 9.79 -8.37
CA GLU A 74 15.39 9.65 -7.01
C GLU A 74 14.69 10.67 -6.10
N PRO A 75 14.71 10.48 -4.77
CA PRO A 75 14.31 11.54 -3.85
C PRO A 75 15.20 12.76 -4.07
N ASP A 76 14.79 13.90 -3.53
CA ASP A 76 15.66 15.07 -3.58
C ASP A 76 17.04 14.77 -2.99
N PRO A 77 18.13 15.45 -3.45
CA PRO A 77 19.51 15.14 -3.05
C PRO A 77 19.74 15.21 -1.54
N ASP A 78 19.08 16.13 -0.83
CA ASP A 78 19.25 16.30 0.61
C ASP A 78 18.63 15.12 1.36
N THR A 79 17.47 14.64 0.93
CA THR A 79 16.85 13.41 1.44
C THR A 79 17.73 12.19 1.18
N ALA A 80 18.27 12.05 -0.04
CA ALA A 80 19.16 10.95 -0.39
C ALA A 80 20.44 10.94 0.48
N GLN A 81 21.06 12.10 0.67
CA GLN A 81 22.24 12.25 1.53
C GLN A 81 21.94 11.93 2.99
N SER A 82 20.84 12.46 3.54
CA SER A 82 20.44 12.24 4.92
C SER A 82 20.12 10.78 5.22
N VAL A 83 19.40 10.10 4.31
CA VAL A 83 19.14 8.66 4.40
C VAL A 83 20.45 7.88 4.34
N SER A 84 21.36 8.22 3.45
CA SER A 84 22.68 7.57 3.34
C SER A 84 23.51 7.72 4.61
N ALA A 85 23.51 8.89 5.22
CA ALA A 85 24.17 9.14 6.51
C ALA A 85 23.55 8.28 7.63
N PHE A 86 22.21 8.23 7.69
CA PHE A 86 21.50 7.37 8.64
C PHE A 86 21.86 5.88 8.43
N LEU A 87 21.87 5.38 7.19
CA LEU A 87 22.24 4.00 6.89
C LEU A 87 23.67 3.68 7.32
N ALA A 88 24.61 4.58 7.10
CA ALA A 88 26.03 4.42 7.47
C ALA A 88 26.27 4.42 8.99
N SER A 89 25.34 4.94 9.80
CA SER A 89 25.51 5.08 11.26
C SER A 89 25.18 3.81 12.05
N GLY A 90 24.77 2.69 11.40
CA GLY A 90 24.47 1.46 12.15
C GLY A 90 23.84 0.37 11.28
N PRO A 91 23.28 -0.68 11.90
CA PRO A 91 22.66 -1.78 11.20
C PRO A 91 21.56 -1.35 10.24
N LYS A 92 21.33 -2.14 9.19
CA LYS A 92 20.30 -1.89 8.20
C LYS A 92 18.92 -1.81 8.88
N PRO A 93 18.14 -0.74 8.62
CA PRO A 93 16.87 -0.50 9.31
C PRO A 93 15.72 -1.28 8.65
N ILE A 94 14.57 -1.31 9.33
CA ILE A 94 13.28 -1.63 8.69
C ILE A 94 12.61 -0.35 8.19
N TYR A 95 11.67 -0.51 7.25
CA TYR A 95 10.78 0.58 6.82
C TYR A 95 9.44 0.48 7.51
N VAL A 96 8.92 1.62 7.95
CA VAL A 96 7.56 1.74 8.50
C VAL A 96 6.81 2.84 7.77
N GLY A 97 5.65 2.52 7.17
CA GLY A 97 4.86 3.52 6.46
C GLY A 97 3.41 3.13 6.24
N PHE A 98 2.51 4.07 6.47
CA PHE A 98 1.07 3.86 6.36
C PHE A 98 0.45 4.61 5.16
N GLY A 99 1.28 5.14 4.27
CA GLY A 99 0.87 5.82 3.05
C GLY A 99 0.01 7.06 3.32
N SER A 100 -1.05 7.22 2.53
CA SER A 100 -2.01 8.33 2.63
C SER A 100 -3.19 8.04 3.58
N MET A 101 -3.05 7.06 4.47
CA MET A 101 -4.10 6.73 5.43
C MET A 101 -3.91 7.49 6.74
N PRO A 102 -4.92 8.25 7.21
CA PRO A 102 -4.89 8.81 8.55
C PRO A 102 -4.96 7.67 9.58
N ILE A 103 -4.10 7.72 10.58
CA ILE A 103 -4.07 6.73 11.67
C ILE A 103 -4.74 7.36 12.89
N PRO A 104 -5.82 6.75 13.45
CA PRO A 104 -6.33 7.17 14.74
C PRO A 104 -5.23 7.07 15.80
N ASN A 105 -5.15 8.04 16.73
CA ASN A 105 -4.16 8.06 17.81
C ASN A 105 -2.71 7.91 17.30
N ALA A 106 -2.34 8.59 16.22
CA ALA A 106 -1.06 8.42 15.52
C ALA A 106 0.16 8.47 16.47
N GLN A 107 0.19 9.40 17.41
CA GLN A 107 1.31 9.54 18.37
C GLN A 107 1.38 8.41 19.39
N GLU A 108 0.25 7.89 19.84
CA GLU A 108 0.20 6.72 20.74
C GLU A 108 0.70 5.47 20.00
N ASN A 109 0.22 5.24 18.79
CA ASN A 109 0.69 4.13 17.94
C ASN A 109 2.19 4.24 17.63
N LEU A 110 2.69 5.46 17.38
CA LEU A 110 4.12 5.70 17.18
C LEU A 110 4.91 5.41 18.44
N ALA A 111 4.40 5.76 19.62
CA ALA A 111 5.05 5.45 20.90
C ALA A 111 5.15 3.93 21.13
N ILE A 112 4.08 3.17 20.86
CA ILE A 112 4.07 1.70 20.92
C ILE A 112 5.08 1.11 19.95
N LEU A 113 5.10 1.58 18.70
CA LEU A 113 6.04 1.14 17.67
C LEU A 113 7.49 1.38 18.12
N LYS A 114 7.82 2.59 18.55
CA LYS A 114 9.16 2.96 19.02
C LYS A 114 9.59 2.12 20.21
N HIS A 115 8.69 1.92 21.17
CA HIS A 115 8.98 1.06 22.33
C HIS A 115 9.31 -0.37 21.92
N SER A 116 8.52 -0.95 21.01
CA SER A 116 8.74 -2.30 20.48
C SER A 116 10.08 -2.42 19.75
N LEU A 117 10.39 -1.47 18.87
CA LEU A 117 11.62 -1.46 18.10
C LEU A 117 12.85 -1.26 19.00
N ARG A 118 12.77 -0.40 20.04
CA ARG A 118 13.83 -0.24 21.02
C ARG A 118 14.12 -1.53 21.77
N ARG A 119 13.08 -2.24 22.21
CA ARG A 119 13.24 -3.55 22.88
C ARG A 119 13.91 -4.60 22.00
N LEU A 120 13.70 -4.53 20.69
CA LEU A 120 14.29 -5.43 19.72
C LEU A 120 15.67 -4.97 19.22
N GLY A 121 16.16 -3.81 19.64
CA GLY A 121 17.38 -3.22 19.13
C GLY A 121 17.33 -2.87 17.63
N MET A 122 16.13 -2.68 17.05
CA MET A 122 15.92 -2.46 15.63
C MET A 122 15.86 -0.98 15.29
N ARG A 123 16.55 -0.60 14.24
CA ARG A 123 16.47 0.75 13.64
C ARG A 123 15.32 0.80 12.64
N ALA A 124 14.73 1.98 12.44
CA ALA A 124 13.68 2.15 11.45
C ALA A 124 13.76 3.47 10.69
N ILE A 125 13.38 3.40 9.42
CA ILE A 125 13.01 4.56 8.60
C ILE A 125 11.50 4.65 8.62
N ILE A 126 10.97 5.72 9.21
CA ILE A 126 9.54 5.94 9.42
C ILE A 126 9.06 7.00 8.44
N SER A 127 8.23 6.61 7.48
CA SER A 127 7.60 7.54 6.55
C SER A 127 6.56 8.39 7.28
N ARG A 128 6.69 9.70 7.19
CA ARG A 128 5.70 10.65 7.76
C ARG A 128 4.33 10.44 7.15
N GLY A 129 4.27 10.32 5.82
CA GLY A 129 3.02 10.15 5.08
C GLY A 129 1.92 11.10 5.54
N TRP A 130 0.68 10.71 5.38
CA TRP A 130 -0.49 11.42 5.94
C TRP A 130 -0.86 10.90 7.34
N ALA A 131 -0.12 9.95 7.86
CA ALA A 131 -0.35 9.37 9.18
C ALA A 131 -0.01 10.31 10.35
N GLY A 132 0.71 11.42 10.09
CA GLY A 132 1.10 12.38 11.12
C GLY A 132 2.12 11.79 12.11
N LEU A 133 2.98 10.88 11.69
CA LEU A 133 4.01 10.27 12.52
C LEU A 133 5.21 11.22 12.63
N GLU A 134 5.31 11.94 13.74
CA GLU A 134 6.39 12.90 13.99
C GLU A 134 7.36 12.35 15.04
N LEU A 135 8.64 12.29 14.69
CA LEU A 135 9.73 11.93 15.59
C LEU A 135 10.18 13.14 16.40
N GLY A 136 10.46 12.91 17.68
CA GLY A 136 11.12 13.90 18.53
C GLY A 136 12.65 13.87 18.42
N PRO A 137 13.35 14.90 18.94
CA PRO A 137 14.82 14.98 18.87
C PRO A 137 15.56 13.77 19.46
N ALA A 138 15.01 13.15 20.52
CA ALA A 138 15.58 11.98 21.19
C ALA A 138 15.42 10.65 20.39
N ASP A 139 14.76 10.69 19.23
CA ASP A 139 14.51 9.51 18.42
C ASP A 139 15.55 9.31 17.31
N HIS A 140 16.36 10.33 16.99
CA HIS A 140 17.16 10.42 15.75
C HIS A 140 18.33 9.44 15.69
N ASP A 141 18.78 8.88 16.80
CA ASP A 141 19.86 7.87 16.81
C ASP A 141 19.38 6.52 16.26
N GLN A 142 18.12 6.17 16.50
CA GLN A 142 17.55 4.88 16.13
C GLN A 142 16.50 4.97 15.01
N PHE A 143 15.86 6.12 14.85
CA PHE A 143 14.76 6.31 13.91
C PHE A 143 15.02 7.51 12.99
N TYR A 144 14.78 7.31 11.70
CA TYR A 144 14.85 8.37 10.69
C TYR A 144 13.44 8.72 10.19
N SER A 145 13.11 10.01 10.18
CA SER A 145 11.82 10.49 9.64
C SER A 145 11.96 10.76 8.15
N LEU A 146 11.35 9.91 7.33
CA LEU A 146 11.38 10.01 5.87
C LEU A 146 10.21 10.87 5.37
N GLY A 147 10.51 11.86 4.54
CA GLY A 147 9.55 12.60 3.74
C GLY A 147 9.02 11.79 2.56
N GLU A 148 8.79 12.45 1.44
CA GLU A 148 8.40 11.78 0.21
C GLU A 148 9.63 11.12 -0.44
N ALA A 149 9.50 9.83 -0.75
CA ALA A 149 10.50 9.08 -1.50
C ALA A 149 9.84 7.90 -2.22
N PRO A 150 10.33 7.52 -3.41
CA PRO A 150 9.83 6.35 -4.12
C PRO A 150 10.05 5.08 -3.30
N HIS A 151 9.01 4.24 -3.17
CA HIS A 151 9.12 2.96 -2.47
C HIS A 151 10.18 2.05 -3.12
N SER A 152 10.30 2.07 -4.43
CA SER A 152 11.33 1.30 -5.15
C SER A 152 12.75 1.67 -4.71
N TRP A 153 13.00 2.94 -4.41
CA TRP A 153 14.29 3.43 -3.97
C TRP A 153 14.59 3.08 -2.50
N ILE A 154 13.62 3.26 -1.60
CA ILE A 154 13.85 3.05 -0.17
C ILE A 154 13.80 1.57 0.23
N PHE A 155 13.00 0.74 -0.46
CA PHE A 155 12.86 -0.66 -0.12
C PHE A 155 14.12 -1.49 -0.38
N GLU A 156 14.99 -1.08 -1.30
CA GLU A 156 16.30 -1.68 -1.50
C GLU A 156 17.28 -1.46 -0.33
N LYS A 157 16.97 -0.49 0.53
CA LYS A 157 17.84 0.00 1.62
C LYS A 157 17.44 -0.51 3.01
N VAL A 158 16.41 -1.35 3.09
CA VAL A 158 15.85 -1.85 4.35
C VAL A 158 15.76 -3.36 4.36
N ASP A 159 15.65 -3.98 5.55
CA ASP A 159 15.60 -5.43 5.70
C ASP A 159 14.19 -6.01 5.83
N ALA A 160 13.21 -5.19 6.19
CA ALA A 160 11.82 -5.59 6.33
C ALA A 160 10.89 -4.39 6.20
N LEU A 161 9.60 -4.69 6.02
CA LEU A 161 8.55 -3.69 5.88
C LEU A 161 7.49 -3.84 6.95
N VAL A 162 7.03 -2.72 7.50
CA VAL A 162 5.80 -2.60 8.28
C VAL A 162 4.92 -1.57 7.58
N HIS A 163 3.77 -2.00 7.07
CA HIS A 163 2.88 -1.07 6.37
C HIS A 163 1.39 -1.45 6.50
N HIS A 164 0.51 -0.57 6.03
CA HIS A 164 -0.95 -0.74 6.14
C HIS A 164 -1.54 -1.86 5.27
N GLY A 165 -0.80 -2.44 4.33
CA GLY A 165 -1.31 -3.50 3.43
C GLY A 165 -1.98 -2.99 2.16
N GLY A 166 -1.71 -1.76 1.73
CA GLY A 166 -2.18 -1.29 0.41
C GLY A 166 -1.57 -2.12 -0.72
N ALA A 167 -2.35 -2.41 -1.77
CA ALA A 167 -1.95 -3.27 -2.88
C ALA A 167 -0.61 -2.87 -3.52
N GLY A 168 -0.38 -1.56 -3.72
CA GLY A 168 0.87 -1.05 -4.31
C GLY A 168 2.09 -1.25 -3.42
N SER A 169 1.99 -0.94 -2.12
CA SER A 169 3.08 -1.18 -1.16
C SER A 169 3.39 -2.66 -1.01
N THR A 170 2.34 -3.50 -0.97
CA THR A 170 2.48 -4.96 -0.95
C THR A 170 3.20 -5.47 -2.20
N ALA A 171 2.80 -5.03 -3.38
CA ALA A 171 3.43 -5.41 -4.64
C ALA A 171 4.92 -5.02 -4.69
N THR A 172 5.24 -3.78 -4.27
CA THR A 172 6.62 -3.28 -4.27
C THR A 172 7.49 -4.01 -3.24
N GLY A 173 6.94 -4.31 -2.06
CA GLY A 173 7.63 -5.10 -1.02
C GLY A 173 7.95 -6.51 -1.48
N LEU A 174 6.98 -7.18 -2.10
CA LEU A 174 7.18 -8.52 -2.67
C LEU A 174 8.20 -8.51 -3.81
N ARG A 175 8.18 -7.48 -4.66
CA ARG A 175 9.20 -7.30 -5.72
C ARG A 175 10.60 -7.12 -5.14
N ALA A 176 10.72 -6.41 -4.03
CA ALA A 176 11.99 -6.21 -3.34
C ALA A 176 12.46 -7.44 -2.54
N GLY A 177 11.63 -8.49 -2.45
CA GLY A 177 11.95 -9.71 -1.69
C GLY A 177 11.97 -9.50 -0.18
N LEU A 178 11.26 -8.50 0.34
CA LEU A 178 11.31 -8.12 1.76
C LEU A 178 10.22 -8.80 2.57
N PRO A 179 10.54 -9.35 3.74
CA PRO A 179 9.53 -9.78 4.69
C PRO A 179 8.67 -8.59 5.13
N THR A 180 7.36 -8.82 5.19
CA THR A 180 6.39 -7.75 5.36
C THR A 180 5.41 -8.04 6.48
N LEU A 181 5.32 -7.13 7.46
CA LEU A 181 4.28 -7.09 8.47
C LEU A 181 3.18 -6.11 8.05
N VAL A 182 1.96 -6.60 7.93
CA VAL A 182 0.79 -5.77 7.59
C VAL A 182 0.01 -5.38 8.82
N CYS A 183 -0.11 -4.06 9.07
CA CYS A 183 -0.96 -3.47 10.09
C CYS A 183 -2.19 -2.84 9.40
N ALA A 184 -3.20 -3.65 9.10
CA ALA A 184 -4.36 -3.23 8.32
C ALA A 184 -5.23 -2.20 9.06
N LEU A 185 -5.61 -1.13 8.37
CA LEU A 185 -6.49 -0.08 8.86
C LEU A 185 -7.92 -0.18 8.28
N GLY A 186 -8.10 -0.91 7.19
CA GLY A 186 -9.41 -1.10 6.53
C GLY A 186 -9.32 -1.54 5.08
N PHE A 187 -10.45 -1.53 4.39
CA PHE A 187 -10.59 -1.88 2.98
C PHE A 187 -10.10 -3.32 2.66
N ASP A 188 -9.27 -3.44 1.63
CA ASP A 188 -8.67 -4.70 1.15
C ASP A 188 -7.37 -5.08 1.89
N GLN A 189 -6.93 -4.27 2.85
CA GLN A 189 -5.64 -4.42 3.51
C GLN A 189 -5.51 -5.72 4.32
N LEU A 190 -6.58 -6.13 5.01
CA LEU A 190 -6.63 -7.43 5.68
C LEU A 190 -6.46 -8.59 4.70
N PHE A 191 -7.09 -8.50 3.54
CA PHE A 191 -6.93 -9.50 2.49
C PHE A 191 -5.46 -9.64 2.06
N TRP A 192 -4.77 -8.52 1.82
CA TRP A 192 -3.36 -8.54 1.46
C TRP A 192 -2.46 -9.03 2.59
N GLY A 193 -2.76 -8.70 3.85
CA GLY A 193 -2.06 -9.24 5.02
C GLY A 193 -2.17 -10.76 5.10
N HIS A 194 -3.38 -11.30 5.03
CA HIS A 194 -3.59 -12.75 4.97
C HIS A 194 -2.87 -13.38 3.77
N ARG A 195 -2.84 -12.70 2.64
CA ARG A 195 -2.16 -13.22 1.47
C ARG A 195 -0.64 -13.28 1.64
N ILE A 196 -0.03 -12.23 2.20
CA ILE A 196 1.40 -12.21 2.56
C ILE A 196 1.74 -13.38 3.50
N ALA A 197 0.96 -13.56 4.56
CA ALA A 197 1.16 -14.67 5.49
C ALA A 197 1.02 -16.03 4.79
N SER A 198 0.01 -16.21 3.94
CA SER A 198 -0.26 -17.49 3.26
C SER A 198 0.81 -17.92 2.25
N ILE A 199 1.59 -16.97 1.71
CA ILE A 199 2.71 -17.26 0.80
C ILE A 199 4.07 -17.26 1.51
N GLY A 200 4.10 -17.11 2.85
CA GLY A 200 5.32 -17.11 3.65
C GLY A 200 6.20 -15.87 3.47
N ALA A 201 5.63 -14.75 3.02
CA ALA A 201 6.33 -13.48 2.86
C ALA A 201 6.24 -12.55 4.08
N GLY A 202 5.60 -13.01 5.16
CA GLY A 202 5.46 -12.31 6.43
C GLY A 202 4.57 -13.09 7.40
N PRO A 203 4.37 -12.58 8.65
CA PRO A 203 3.50 -13.18 9.65
C PRO A 203 2.01 -12.97 9.35
#